data_ccadc31c7bf4a23bf9fd91fbffacba52
#
_entry.id   ccadc31c7bf4a23bf9fd91fbffacba52
#
_cell.length_a   1.000
_cell.length_b   1.000
_cell.length_c   1.000
_cell.angle_alpha   90.00
_cell.angle_beta   90.00
_cell.angle_gamma   90.00
#
_symmetry.space_group_name_H-M   'P 1'
#
loop_
_entity.id
_entity.type
_entity.pdbx_description
1 polymer ?
#
loop_
_entity_poly.entity_id
_entity_poly.type
_entity_poly.pdbx_seq_one_letter_code
_entity_poly.pdbx_strand_id
1 'polypeptide(L)'
;MTKNVNIDWSKLGFSYSKTDLRYISIWKNGKWDDGKLVEDNKLCISEASTALHYGQQCFEGLKAYRTKKGSIQLFRPYENAKRLMNSCSRVLMPEVPVEKFVDACIQVIKANEKFVPPYGTGATLYLRPYMIGIGDNLGVSTAPEFLFGIFCCPVGAYFKGGLAPVNFMTSDDYDRAAPYGTGNVKVGGNYAASLLAYEKAKEEGFADCVYLDPATHTNIEEVGSANFFGITNDNVFVTPKSPSILPSITKRSLLYLAKEYLKMEVQERDVPINTLSEFKEAGACGTAAVITPIGGIAYNGKLHVFHRDRKSVV
;
A
#
# COMPACT_ATOMS: atom_id res chain seq x y z
N MET A 1 -26.77 -2.65 -21.06
CA MET A 1 -26.19 -4.01 -21.09
C MET A 1 -24.68 -3.84 -20.93
N THR A 2 -24.13 -4.19 -19.77
CA THR A 2 -22.67 -4.16 -19.53
C THR A 2 -22.01 -5.20 -20.44
N LYS A 3 -21.16 -4.78 -21.35
CA LYS A 3 -20.35 -5.69 -22.19
C LYS A 3 -19.53 -6.58 -21.24
N ASN A 4 -19.77 -7.89 -21.26
CA ASN A 4 -18.98 -8.83 -20.50
C ASN A 4 -17.52 -8.76 -20.94
N VAL A 5 -16.63 -8.59 -19.96
CA VAL A 5 -15.19 -8.67 -20.20
C VAL A 5 -14.78 -10.13 -20.09
N ASN A 6 -14.06 -10.62 -21.08
CA ASN A 6 -13.53 -12.00 -21.02
C ASN A 6 -12.22 -12.00 -20.21
N ILE A 7 -12.33 -12.04 -18.88
CA ILE A 7 -11.21 -12.08 -17.94
C ILE A 7 -11.31 -13.36 -17.12
N ASP A 8 -10.23 -14.13 -17.09
CA ASP A 8 -10.05 -15.23 -16.15
C ASP A 8 -9.62 -14.68 -14.79
N TRP A 9 -10.60 -14.44 -13.92
CA TRP A 9 -10.41 -13.85 -12.60
C TRP A 9 -9.49 -14.69 -11.69
N SER A 10 -9.39 -16.00 -11.92
CA SER A 10 -8.58 -16.91 -11.12
C SER A 10 -7.09 -16.81 -11.42
N LYS A 11 -6.73 -16.28 -12.59
CA LYS A 11 -5.33 -16.12 -13.05
C LYS A 11 -4.76 -14.74 -12.82
N LEU A 12 -5.54 -13.82 -12.25
CA LEU A 12 -5.06 -12.48 -11.98
C LEU A 12 -3.94 -12.50 -10.94
N GLY A 13 -2.86 -11.78 -11.26
CA GLY A 13 -1.84 -11.34 -10.31
C GLY A 13 -2.00 -9.86 -9.97
N PHE A 14 -0.92 -9.23 -9.51
CA PHE A 14 -0.90 -7.80 -9.19
C PHE A 14 -0.16 -7.00 -10.30
N SER A 15 -0.61 -7.18 -11.55
CA SER A 15 -0.04 -6.55 -12.73
C SER A 15 -1.00 -5.54 -13.35
N TYR A 16 -0.44 -4.54 -14.04
CA TYR A 16 -1.25 -3.54 -14.73
C TYR A 16 -2.04 -4.16 -15.88
N SER A 17 -3.35 -3.88 -15.88
CA SER A 17 -4.25 -4.14 -17.00
C SER A 17 -5.04 -2.88 -17.30
N LYS A 18 -5.03 -2.44 -18.56
CA LYS A 18 -5.78 -1.25 -18.96
C LYS A 18 -7.28 -1.50 -18.79
N THR A 19 -7.96 -0.54 -18.17
CA THR A 19 -9.42 -0.44 -18.11
C THR A 19 -9.91 0.68 -19.04
N ASP A 20 -11.22 0.92 -19.13
CA ASP A 20 -11.77 1.84 -20.13
C ASP A 20 -11.41 3.29 -19.84
N LEU A 21 -11.65 3.73 -18.60
CA LEU A 21 -11.54 5.15 -18.22
C LEU A 21 -10.73 5.34 -16.95
N ARG A 22 -10.01 6.44 -16.90
CA ARG A 22 -9.33 6.97 -15.70
C ARG A 22 -9.79 8.38 -15.42
N TYR A 23 -9.64 8.85 -14.20
CA TYR A 23 -9.92 10.24 -13.80
C TYR A 23 -8.65 11.06 -13.81
N ILE A 24 -8.73 12.30 -14.26
CA ILE A 24 -7.69 13.32 -14.14
C ILE A 24 -8.28 14.66 -13.72
N SER A 25 -7.52 15.40 -12.92
CA SER A 25 -7.81 16.78 -12.51
C SER A 25 -6.50 17.54 -12.37
N ILE A 26 -6.48 18.80 -12.77
CA ILE A 26 -5.31 19.67 -12.75
C ILE A 26 -5.48 20.75 -11.70
N TRP A 27 -4.43 20.97 -10.91
CA TRP A 27 -4.31 22.13 -10.04
C TRP A 27 -3.38 23.15 -10.72
N LYS A 28 -3.90 24.34 -10.91
CA LYS A 28 -3.19 25.46 -11.53
C LYS A 28 -3.72 26.78 -11.01
N ASN A 29 -2.86 27.77 -10.83
CA ASN A 29 -3.23 29.11 -10.34
C ASN A 29 -4.03 29.07 -9.03
N GLY A 30 -3.63 28.23 -8.09
CA GLY A 30 -4.21 28.13 -6.74
C GLY A 30 -5.52 27.36 -6.64
N LYS A 31 -5.99 26.67 -7.68
CA LYS A 31 -7.26 25.93 -7.67
C LYS A 31 -7.23 24.65 -8.48
N TRP A 32 -8.07 23.71 -8.09
CA TRP A 32 -8.41 22.50 -8.85
C TRP A 32 -9.44 22.85 -9.94
N ASP A 33 -9.30 22.20 -11.11
CA ASP A 33 -10.40 22.10 -12.07
C ASP A 33 -11.46 21.09 -11.59
N ASP A 34 -12.56 20.93 -12.34
CA ASP A 34 -13.64 19.99 -11.99
C ASP A 34 -13.19 18.53 -12.15
N GLY A 35 -12.13 18.27 -12.93
CA GLY A 35 -11.68 16.96 -13.31
C GLY A 35 -12.56 16.27 -14.35
N LYS A 36 -12.07 15.21 -14.95
CA LYS A 36 -12.78 14.46 -15.99
C LYS A 36 -12.32 13.02 -16.12
N LEU A 37 -13.18 12.19 -16.67
CA LEU A 37 -12.84 10.84 -17.12
C LEU A 37 -12.23 10.90 -18.53
N VAL A 38 -11.17 10.12 -18.76
CA VAL A 38 -10.45 10.04 -20.04
C VAL A 38 -10.10 8.59 -20.38
N GLU A 39 -10.06 8.26 -21.67
CA GLU A 39 -9.75 6.89 -22.16
C GLU A 39 -8.25 6.64 -22.29
N ASP A 40 -7.46 7.70 -22.54
CA ASP A 40 -6.02 7.58 -22.71
C ASP A 40 -5.35 7.21 -21.40
N ASN A 41 -4.46 6.22 -21.43
CA ASN A 41 -3.67 5.76 -20.28
C ASN A 41 -2.24 6.32 -20.25
N LYS A 42 -1.92 7.24 -21.14
CA LYS A 42 -0.63 7.92 -21.19
C LYS A 42 -0.74 9.34 -20.62
N LEU A 43 0.33 9.80 -20.02
CA LEU A 43 0.47 11.17 -19.55
C LEU A 43 1.46 11.89 -20.48
N CYS A 44 1.04 13.05 -20.99
CA CYS A 44 1.94 13.98 -21.64
C CYS A 44 2.27 15.09 -20.63
N ILE A 45 3.51 15.13 -20.16
CA ILE A 45 4.02 16.09 -19.19
C ILE A 45 5.33 16.68 -19.70
N SER A 46 5.72 17.85 -19.19
CA SER A 46 7.01 18.46 -19.51
C SER A 46 8.16 17.55 -19.06
N GLU A 47 9.23 17.48 -19.88
CA GLU A 47 10.48 16.82 -19.47
C GLU A 47 11.11 17.48 -18.23
N ALA A 48 10.81 18.75 -17.97
CA ALA A 48 11.26 19.50 -16.80
C ALA A 48 10.34 19.34 -15.56
N SER A 49 9.42 18.36 -15.56
CA SER A 49 8.49 18.14 -14.43
C SER A 49 9.24 17.70 -13.18
N THR A 50 8.88 18.28 -12.02
CA THR A 50 9.48 17.94 -10.72
C THR A 50 9.26 16.47 -10.32
N ALA A 51 8.20 15.84 -10.82
CA ALA A 51 7.97 14.41 -10.62
C ALA A 51 9.09 13.54 -11.21
N LEU A 52 9.68 13.94 -12.35
CA LEU A 52 10.72 13.18 -13.05
C LEU A 52 12.10 13.32 -12.39
N HIS A 53 12.43 14.52 -11.89
CA HIS A 53 13.79 14.83 -11.43
C HIS A 53 13.92 14.84 -9.91
N TYR A 54 12.89 15.25 -9.21
CA TYR A 54 12.91 15.43 -7.74
C TYR A 54 11.93 14.52 -7.00
N GLY A 55 11.26 13.60 -7.71
CA GLY A 55 10.32 12.68 -7.11
C GLY A 55 9.15 13.36 -6.39
N GLN A 56 8.77 14.59 -6.81
CA GLN A 56 7.62 15.30 -6.21
C GLN A 56 6.32 14.63 -6.64
N GLN A 57 6.01 13.52 -5.98
CA GLN A 57 4.83 12.69 -6.24
C GLN A 57 4.45 11.89 -5.00
N CYS A 58 3.18 11.55 -4.89
CA CYS A 58 2.68 10.59 -3.91
C CYS A 58 1.51 9.81 -4.50
N PHE A 59 1.13 8.72 -3.84
CA PHE A 59 0.06 7.87 -4.35
C PHE A 59 -0.72 7.20 -3.24
N GLU A 60 -1.84 6.62 -3.60
CA GLU A 60 -2.69 5.82 -2.74
C GLU A 60 -3.03 4.47 -3.36
N GLY A 61 -3.57 3.60 -2.54
CA GLY A 61 -4.08 2.31 -2.98
C GLY A 61 -5.28 1.92 -2.14
N LEU A 62 -6.39 1.65 -2.83
CA LEU A 62 -7.61 1.14 -2.21
C LEU A 62 -8.29 0.15 -3.17
N LYS A 63 -9.23 -0.62 -2.65
CA LYS A 63 -9.89 -1.67 -3.40
C LYS A 63 -11.40 -1.50 -3.38
N ALA A 64 -12.03 -1.79 -4.53
CA ALA A 64 -13.47 -1.94 -4.64
C ALA A 64 -13.83 -3.43 -4.73
N TYR A 65 -14.88 -3.80 -4.02
CA TYR A 65 -15.31 -5.19 -3.85
C TYR A 65 -16.76 -5.33 -4.31
N ARG A 66 -17.06 -6.37 -5.09
CA ARG A 66 -18.46 -6.75 -5.35
C ARG A 66 -18.96 -7.60 -4.19
N THR A 67 -20.06 -7.18 -3.60
CA THR A 67 -20.69 -7.92 -2.50
C THR A 67 -21.51 -9.11 -3.04
N LYS A 68 -21.90 -10.03 -2.13
CA LYS A 68 -22.81 -11.16 -2.47
C LYS A 68 -24.14 -10.69 -3.05
N LYS A 69 -24.58 -9.47 -2.71
CA LYS A 69 -25.82 -8.86 -3.23
C LYS A 69 -25.62 -8.12 -4.56
N GLY A 70 -24.40 -8.13 -5.13
CA GLY A 70 -24.06 -7.47 -6.40
C GLY A 70 -23.69 -5.99 -6.28
N SER A 71 -23.88 -5.34 -5.14
CA SER A 71 -23.44 -3.96 -4.93
C SER A 71 -21.90 -3.88 -4.89
N ILE A 72 -21.37 -2.69 -5.17
CA ILE A 72 -19.92 -2.44 -5.09
C ILE A 72 -19.64 -1.56 -3.89
N GLN A 73 -18.61 -1.92 -3.13
CA GLN A 73 -18.19 -1.21 -1.92
C GLN A 73 -16.72 -0.84 -1.97
N LEU A 74 -16.39 0.37 -1.48
CA LEU A 74 -15.05 0.81 -1.15
C LEU A 74 -14.80 0.61 0.34
N PHE A 75 -13.60 0.19 0.69
CA PHE A 75 -13.20 0.03 2.08
C PHE A 75 -12.51 1.30 2.58
N ARG A 76 -13.19 2.06 3.45
CA ARG A 76 -12.68 3.24 4.18
C ARG A 76 -12.01 4.32 3.29
N PRO A 77 -12.59 4.72 2.14
CA PRO A 77 -11.95 5.63 1.18
C PRO A 77 -11.60 7.00 1.77
N TYR A 78 -12.35 7.49 2.76
CA TYR A 78 -12.07 8.74 3.47
C TYR A 78 -10.72 8.72 4.20
N GLU A 79 -10.31 7.56 4.70
CA GLU A 79 -9.01 7.40 5.34
C GLU A 79 -7.86 7.45 4.34
N ASN A 80 -8.07 6.92 3.12
CA ASN A 80 -7.11 7.07 2.02
C ASN A 80 -7.01 8.53 1.57
N ALA A 81 -8.13 9.24 1.46
CA ALA A 81 -8.15 10.66 1.13
C ALA A 81 -7.31 11.49 2.12
N LYS A 82 -7.56 11.31 3.43
CA LYS A 82 -6.80 12.00 4.49
C LYS A 82 -5.31 11.67 4.46
N ARG A 83 -4.94 10.41 4.17
CA ARG A 83 -3.54 10.00 4.07
C ARG A 83 -2.87 10.57 2.82
N LEU A 84 -3.59 10.70 1.70
CA LEU A 84 -3.10 11.41 0.52
C LEU A 84 -2.83 12.88 0.83
N MET A 85 -3.75 13.57 1.51
CA MET A 85 -3.56 14.96 1.95
C MET A 85 -2.27 15.10 2.79
N ASN A 86 -2.07 14.22 3.79
CA ASN A 86 -0.85 14.21 4.59
C ASN A 86 0.41 13.98 3.75
N SER A 87 0.35 13.09 2.76
CA SER A 87 1.47 12.85 1.85
C SER A 87 1.74 14.06 0.95
N CYS A 88 0.70 14.70 0.43
CA CYS A 88 0.81 15.95 -0.35
C CYS A 88 1.47 17.06 0.46
N SER A 89 0.96 17.32 1.67
CA SER A 89 1.48 18.35 2.58
C SER A 89 2.97 18.15 2.86
N ARG A 90 3.42 16.90 3.09
CA ARG A 90 4.84 16.60 3.39
C ARG A 90 5.79 16.95 2.25
N VAL A 91 5.35 16.87 0.99
CA VAL A 91 6.17 17.17 -0.18
C VAL A 91 5.70 18.42 -0.93
N LEU A 92 5.05 19.33 -0.22
CA LEU A 92 4.60 20.65 -0.71
C LEU A 92 3.76 20.57 -2.00
N MET A 93 2.81 19.65 -2.02
CA MET A 93 1.79 19.56 -3.08
C MET A 93 0.42 20.03 -2.54
N PRO A 94 -0.45 20.59 -3.37
CA PRO A 94 -1.79 20.99 -2.96
C PRO A 94 -2.60 19.77 -2.51
N GLU A 95 -3.36 19.95 -1.43
CA GLU A 95 -4.23 18.90 -0.93
C GLU A 95 -5.40 18.66 -1.91
N VAL A 96 -5.73 17.39 -2.12
CA VAL A 96 -6.96 17.00 -2.82
C VAL A 96 -8.07 16.93 -1.78
N PRO A 97 -9.15 17.74 -1.90
CA PRO A 97 -10.27 17.69 -0.95
C PRO A 97 -10.83 16.27 -0.82
N VAL A 98 -11.20 15.87 0.39
CA VAL A 98 -11.68 14.52 0.71
C VAL A 98 -12.85 14.13 -0.19
N GLU A 99 -13.81 15.02 -0.36
CA GLU A 99 -15.00 14.80 -1.18
C GLU A 99 -14.64 14.61 -2.66
N LYS A 100 -13.71 15.42 -3.18
CA LYS A 100 -13.21 15.30 -4.55
C LYS A 100 -12.52 13.95 -4.77
N PHE A 101 -11.71 13.50 -3.80
CA PHE A 101 -11.03 12.21 -3.86
C PHE A 101 -12.05 11.05 -3.91
N VAL A 102 -13.02 11.06 -2.99
CA VAL A 102 -14.01 9.97 -2.88
C VAL A 102 -14.92 9.95 -4.10
N ASP A 103 -15.40 11.12 -4.56
CA ASP A 103 -16.23 11.23 -5.76
C ASP A 103 -15.49 10.75 -7.01
N ALA A 104 -14.22 11.15 -7.18
CA ALA A 104 -13.39 10.67 -8.29
C ALA A 104 -13.20 9.14 -8.27
N CYS A 105 -13.02 8.52 -7.09
CA CYS A 105 -12.98 7.06 -6.95
C CYS A 105 -14.31 6.42 -7.40
N ILE A 106 -15.44 7.00 -7.01
CA ILE A 106 -16.77 6.51 -7.39
C ILE A 106 -16.98 6.63 -8.90
N GLN A 107 -16.59 7.75 -9.51
CA GLN A 107 -16.68 7.95 -10.96
C GLN A 107 -15.87 6.90 -11.72
N VAL A 108 -14.62 6.66 -11.32
CA VAL A 108 -13.75 5.64 -11.95
C VAL A 108 -14.36 4.25 -11.83
N ILE A 109 -14.91 3.88 -10.67
CA ILE A 109 -15.54 2.57 -10.47
C ILE A 109 -16.78 2.42 -11.36
N LYS A 110 -17.67 3.41 -11.38
CA LYS A 110 -18.88 3.39 -12.21
C LYS A 110 -18.54 3.26 -13.69
N ALA A 111 -17.54 4.01 -14.16
CA ALA A 111 -17.10 3.98 -15.55
C ALA A 111 -16.44 2.64 -15.95
N ASN A 112 -15.93 1.89 -14.98
CA ASN A 112 -15.23 0.62 -15.18
C ASN A 112 -15.93 -0.57 -14.48
N GLU A 113 -17.21 -0.48 -14.23
CA GLU A 113 -17.97 -1.47 -13.44
C GLU A 113 -17.80 -2.91 -13.92
N LYS A 114 -17.68 -3.12 -15.25
CA LYS A 114 -17.47 -4.43 -15.85
C LYS A 114 -16.15 -5.11 -15.45
N PHE A 115 -15.18 -4.33 -14.96
CA PHE A 115 -13.88 -4.81 -14.46
C PHE A 115 -13.87 -5.08 -12.95
N VAL A 116 -14.98 -4.82 -12.24
CA VAL A 116 -15.10 -5.21 -10.84
C VAL A 116 -15.37 -6.71 -10.76
N PRO A 117 -14.41 -7.51 -10.21
CA PRO A 117 -14.53 -8.96 -10.19
C PRO A 117 -15.82 -9.44 -9.50
N PRO A 118 -16.40 -10.56 -9.92
CA PRO A 118 -17.54 -11.18 -9.24
C PRO A 118 -17.21 -11.56 -7.79
N TYR A 119 -18.23 -11.55 -6.94
CA TYR A 119 -18.09 -12.02 -5.57
C TYR A 119 -17.62 -13.49 -5.54
N GLY A 120 -16.73 -13.81 -4.61
CA GLY A 120 -16.24 -15.18 -4.41
C GLY A 120 -15.05 -15.59 -5.28
N THR A 121 -14.58 -14.74 -6.21
CA THR A 121 -13.41 -15.03 -7.05
C THR A 121 -12.08 -14.80 -6.34
N GLY A 122 -12.07 -14.12 -5.20
CA GLY A 122 -10.85 -13.66 -4.51
C GLY A 122 -10.17 -12.45 -5.16
N ALA A 123 -10.56 -12.10 -6.40
CA ALA A 123 -10.05 -10.92 -7.09
C ALA A 123 -10.81 -9.65 -6.69
N THR A 124 -10.20 -8.49 -6.90
CA THR A 124 -10.75 -7.17 -6.54
C THR A 124 -10.41 -6.14 -7.61
N LEU A 125 -11.13 -5.02 -7.67
CA LEU A 125 -10.70 -3.88 -8.46
C LEU A 125 -9.82 -2.98 -7.59
N TYR A 126 -8.53 -2.89 -7.93
CA TYR A 126 -7.58 -2.00 -7.27
C TYR A 126 -7.62 -0.62 -7.91
N LEU A 127 -7.75 0.42 -7.10
CA LEU A 127 -7.66 1.82 -7.52
C LEU A 127 -6.29 2.37 -7.12
N ARG A 128 -5.67 3.12 -8.03
CA ARG A 128 -4.42 3.84 -7.83
C ARG A 128 -4.62 5.36 -7.99
N PRO A 129 -5.06 6.06 -6.94
CA PRO A 129 -4.94 7.52 -6.88
C PRO A 129 -3.47 7.92 -6.82
N TYR A 130 -3.10 9.00 -7.51
CA TYR A 130 -1.74 9.53 -7.49
C TYR A 130 -1.73 11.04 -7.72
N MET A 131 -0.71 11.70 -7.16
CA MET A 131 -0.42 13.11 -7.34
C MET A 131 0.99 13.26 -7.89
N ILE A 132 1.17 14.10 -8.89
CA ILE A 132 2.48 14.42 -9.47
C ILE A 132 2.62 15.92 -9.72
N GLY A 133 3.81 16.45 -9.46
CA GLY A 133 4.20 17.80 -9.88
C GLY A 133 4.50 17.81 -11.38
N ILE A 134 3.84 18.71 -12.10
CA ILE A 134 3.96 18.87 -13.55
C ILE A 134 4.30 20.33 -13.89
N GLY A 135 4.47 20.62 -15.19
CA GLY A 135 4.86 21.94 -15.67
C GLY A 135 6.39 22.12 -15.69
N ASP A 136 6.83 23.25 -16.17
CA ASP A 136 8.25 23.52 -16.41
C ASP A 136 8.94 24.01 -15.15
N ASN A 137 9.93 23.26 -14.67
CA ASN A 137 10.75 23.64 -13.53
C ASN A 137 12.15 22.99 -13.61
N LEU A 138 13.20 23.78 -13.46
CA LEU A 138 14.57 23.28 -13.49
C LEU A 138 15.19 23.19 -12.09
N GLY A 139 14.92 24.14 -11.22
CA GLY A 139 15.49 24.19 -9.87
C GLY A 139 14.75 23.28 -8.87
N VAL A 140 15.39 23.01 -7.71
CA VAL A 140 14.74 22.28 -6.60
C VAL A 140 13.75 23.20 -5.93
N SER A 141 12.52 23.21 -6.43
CA SER A 141 11.38 23.95 -5.88
C SER A 141 10.09 23.19 -6.14
N THR A 142 8.99 23.67 -5.57
CA THR A 142 7.68 23.06 -5.84
C THR A 142 7.25 23.29 -7.28
N ALA A 143 6.54 22.33 -7.86
CA ALA A 143 6.02 22.43 -9.22
C ALA A 143 5.04 23.62 -9.37
N PRO A 144 4.95 24.23 -10.55
CA PRO A 144 3.96 25.28 -10.84
C PRO A 144 2.53 24.73 -11.02
N GLU A 145 2.41 23.46 -11.39
CA GLU A 145 1.15 22.79 -11.64
C GLU A 145 1.18 21.37 -11.12
N PHE A 146 0.02 20.79 -10.79
CA PHE A 146 -0.08 19.42 -10.29
C PHE A 146 -1.21 18.67 -10.97
N LEU A 147 -0.99 17.37 -11.16
CA LEU A 147 -2.00 16.46 -11.69
C LEU A 147 -2.41 15.46 -10.61
N PHE A 148 -3.70 15.40 -10.33
CA PHE A 148 -4.34 14.33 -9.58
C PHE A 148 -4.97 13.34 -10.56
N GLY A 149 -4.58 12.07 -10.50
CA GLY A 149 -5.12 11.03 -11.35
C GLY A 149 -5.57 9.81 -10.55
N ILE A 150 -6.54 9.07 -11.11
CA ILE A 150 -6.95 7.76 -10.59
C ILE A 150 -7.12 6.82 -11.77
N PHE A 151 -6.40 5.71 -11.77
CA PHE A 151 -6.71 4.57 -12.63
C PHE A 151 -7.08 3.35 -11.78
N CYS A 152 -7.66 2.33 -12.40
CA CYS A 152 -7.98 1.08 -11.73
C CYS A 152 -7.53 -0.13 -12.54
N CYS A 153 -7.33 -1.26 -11.86
CA CYS A 153 -7.00 -2.54 -12.45
C CYS A 153 -7.69 -3.67 -11.68
N PRO A 154 -8.26 -4.67 -12.35
CA PRO A 154 -8.61 -5.91 -11.68
C PRO A 154 -7.33 -6.64 -11.26
N VAL A 155 -7.26 -7.07 -10.00
CA VAL A 155 -6.09 -7.74 -9.42
C VAL A 155 -6.49 -8.97 -8.61
N GLY A 156 -5.62 -9.95 -8.59
CA GLY A 156 -5.68 -11.13 -7.71
C GLY A 156 -4.90 -10.94 -6.41
N ALA A 157 -4.43 -12.04 -5.84
CA ALA A 157 -3.58 -12.03 -4.66
C ALA A 157 -2.23 -11.34 -4.94
N TYR A 158 -1.73 -10.56 -4.00
CA TYR A 158 -0.44 -9.88 -4.10
C TYR A 158 0.73 -10.87 -4.05
N PHE A 159 0.72 -11.76 -3.07
CA PHE A 159 1.66 -12.87 -3.02
C PHE A 159 1.07 -14.13 -3.69
N LYS A 160 1.88 -14.81 -4.48
CA LYS A 160 1.49 -16.09 -5.09
C LYS A 160 1.26 -17.12 -3.99
N GLY A 161 0.13 -17.81 -4.01
CA GLY A 161 -0.22 -18.82 -2.99
C GLY A 161 -1.27 -18.34 -1.96
N GLY A 162 -1.77 -17.12 -2.06
CA GLY A 162 -2.85 -16.62 -1.21
C GLY A 162 -2.44 -16.52 0.27
N LEU A 163 -3.08 -17.27 1.16
CA LEU A 163 -2.79 -17.31 2.60
C LEU A 163 -1.66 -18.28 2.98
N ALA A 164 -0.91 -18.84 2.04
CA ALA A 164 0.24 -19.67 2.37
C ALA A 164 1.33 -18.80 3.05
N PRO A 165 1.92 -19.28 4.16
CA PRO A 165 3.00 -18.54 4.82
C PRO A 165 4.20 -18.37 3.90
N VAL A 166 4.82 -17.19 3.91
CA VAL A 166 6.03 -16.87 3.16
C VAL A 166 7.15 -16.44 4.11
N ASN A 167 8.39 -16.67 3.70
CA ASN A 167 9.55 -16.27 4.49
C ASN A 167 10.13 -14.95 4.00
N PHE A 168 10.67 -14.19 4.94
CA PHE A 168 11.33 -12.91 4.73
C PHE A 168 12.73 -12.94 5.30
N MET A 169 13.59 -12.03 4.84
CA MET A 169 14.91 -11.80 5.45
C MET A 169 15.01 -10.36 5.94
N THR A 170 15.88 -10.09 6.90
CA THR A 170 16.20 -8.70 7.26
C THR A 170 17.03 -8.04 6.17
N SER A 171 16.85 -6.74 5.99
CA SER A 171 17.72 -5.91 5.17
C SER A 171 18.80 -5.29 6.09
N ASP A 172 20.02 -5.77 6.00
CA ASP A 172 21.11 -5.30 6.83
C ASP A 172 21.89 -4.12 6.18
N ASP A 173 21.85 -4.04 4.84
CA ASP A 173 22.59 -3.05 4.05
C ASP A 173 21.75 -1.85 3.62
N TYR A 174 20.42 -1.96 3.64
CA TYR A 174 19.52 -0.96 3.05
C TYR A 174 18.37 -0.62 3.97
N ASP A 175 18.16 0.67 4.17
CA ASP A 175 17.03 1.20 4.90
C ASP A 175 15.86 1.48 3.96
N ARG A 176 14.63 1.33 4.45
CA ARG A 176 13.42 1.74 3.73
C ARG A 176 13.27 3.25 3.68
N ALA A 177 13.57 3.93 4.77
CA ALA A 177 13.44 5.37 4.92
C ALA A 177 14.31 5.89 6.07
N ALA A 178 14.90 7.07 5.89
CA ALA A 178 15.66 7.73 6.95
C ALA A 178 14.78 8.12 8.15
N PRO A 179 15.36 8.20 9.38
CA PRO A 179 14.68 8.83 10.52
C PRO A 179 14.28 10.27 10.15
N TYR A 180 13.06 10.69 10.50
CA TYR A 180 12.52 12.01 10.13
C TYR A 180 12.44 12.27 8.61
N GLY A 181 12.63 11.25 7.78
CA GLY A 181 12.51 11.31 6.33
C GLY A 181 11.04 11.29 5.87
N THR A 182 10.76 10.49 4.85
CA THR A 182 9.44 10.37 4.24
C THR A 182 8.75 9.03 4.49
N GLY A 183 9.24 8.22 5.45
CA GLY A 183 8.73 6.87 5.73
C GLY A 183 7.24 6.85 6.10
N ASN A 184 6.77 7.87 6.79
CA ASN A 184 5.39 8.01 7.26
C ASN A 184 4.42 8.54 6.20
N VAL A 185 4.86 8.85 5.00
CA VAL A 185 4.04 9.30 3.87
C VAL A 185 4.21 8.39 2.66
N LYS A 186 3.21 8.38 1.77
CA LYS A 186 3.16 7.41 0.66
C LYS A 186 3.75 8.01 -0.62
N VAL A 187 5.07 8.26 -0.60
CA VAL A 187 5.84 8.82 -1.72
C VAL A 187 6.63 7.74 -2.44
N GLY A 188 6.80 7.85 -3.76
CA GLY A 188 7.44 6.83 -4.58
C GLY A 188 8.90 6.59 -4.27
N GLY A 189 9.62 7.61 -3.76
CA GLY A 189 11.01 7.47 -3.35
C GLY A 189 11.24 6.37 -2.32
N ASN A 190 10.32 6.20 -1.36
CA ASN A 190 10.40 5.12 -0.37
C ASN A 190 10.33 3.73 -1.02
N TYR A 191 9.63 3.61 -2.14
CA TYR A 191 9.47 2.33 -2.86
C TYR A 191 10.62 2.09 -3.84
N ALA A 192 11.12 3.14 -4.50
CA ALA A 192 12.28 3.03 -5.37
C ALA A 192 13.53 2.61 -4.56
N ALA A 193 13.72 3.15 -3.36
CA ALA A 193 14.82 2.79 -2.47
C ALA A 193 14.79 1.31 -2.04
N SER A 194 13.63 0.68 -2.01
CA SER A 194 13.48 -0.73 -1.58
C SER A 194 13.73 -1.76 -2.69
N LEU A 195 13.87 -1.34 -3.96
CA LEU A 195 13.94 -2.28 -5.09
C LEU A 195 15.16 -3.20 -5.03
N LEU A 196 16.34 -2.67 -4.66
CA LEU A 196 17.56 -3.46 -4.61
C LEU A 196 17.53 -4.49 -3.47
N ALA A 197 17.04 -4.09 -2.30
CA ALA A 197 16.86 -5.02 -1.17
C ALA A 197 15.86 -6.14 -1.51
N TYR A 198 14.75 -5.78 -2.18
CA TYR A 198 13.75 -6.75 -2.66
C TYR A 198 14.35 -7.77 -3.64
N GLU A 199 15.13 -7.33 -4.65
CA GLU A 199 15.74 -8.26 -5.61
C GLU A 199 16.76 -9.18 -4.92
N LYS A 200 17.60 -8.67 -4.00
CA LYS A 200 18.51 -9.50 -3.19
C LYS A 200 17.76 -10.55 -2.38
N ALA A 201 16.69 -10.17 -1.69
CA ALA A 201 15.87 -11.13 -0.95
C ALA A 201 15.32 -12.22 -1.85
N LYS A 202 14.87 -11.86 -3.04
CA LYS A 202 14.31 -12.78 -4.03
C LYS A 202 15.36 -13.75 -4.60
N GLU A 203 16.58 -13.27 -4.86
CA GLU A 203 17.72 -14.11 -5.28
C GLU A 203 18.06 -15.18 -4.22
N GLU A 204 17.90 -14.85 -2.93
CA GLU A 204 18.10 -15.76 -1.81
C GLU A 204 16.86 -16.63 -1.49
N GLY A 205 15.77 -16.50 -2.27
CA GLY A 205 14.56 -17.33 -2.14
C GLY A 205 13.55 -16.83 -1.12
N PHE A 206 13.68 -15.58 -0.64
CA PHE A 206 12.72 -14.94 0.24
C PHE A 206 11.67 -14.14 -0.54
N ALA A 207 10.53 -13.86 0.10
CA ALA A 207 9.44 -13.11 -0.54
C ALA A 207 9.73 -11.61 -0.63
N ASP A 208 10.39 -11.04 0.38
CA ASP A 208 10.75 -9.62 0.50
C ASP A 208 11.62 -9.43 1.76
N CYS A 209 11.94 -8.18 2.11
CA CYS A 209 12.71 -7.83 3.30
C CYS A 209 11.84 -7.41 4.48
N VAL A 210 12.30 -7.71 5.69
CA VAL A 210 11.91 -7.03 6.92
C VAL A 210 12.89 -5.87 7.12
N TYR A 211 12.37 -4.64 7.15
CA TYR A 211 13.18 -3.44 7.39
C TYR A 211 13.22 -3.13 8.87
N LEU A 212 14.40 -2.84 9.34
CA LEU A 212 14.67 -2.41 10.71
C LEU A 212 14.69 -0.87 10.80
N ASP A 213 14.63 -0.35 12.00
CA ASP A 213 14.76 1.08 12.22
C ASP A 213 16.13 1.59 11.76
N PRO A 214 16.17 2.68 10.99
CA PRO A 214 17.41 3.12 10.36
C PRO A 214 18.39 3.83 11.32
N ALA A 215 18.00 4.05 12.58
CA ALA A 215 18.88 4.67 13.58
C ALA A 215 19.73 3.65 14.32
N THR A 216 19.17 2.48 14.63
CA THR A 216 19.84 1.47 15.46
C THR A 216 19.91 0.08 14.82
N HIS A 217 19.12 -0.18 13.78
CA HIS A 217 18.95 -1.49 13.15
C HIS A 217 18.56 -2.59 14.15
N THR A 218 17.79 -2.23 15.17
CA THR A 218 17.39 -3.17 16.23
C THR A 218 15.91 -3.46 16.27
N ASN A 219 15.05 -2.56 15.77
CA ASN A 219 13.60 -2.73 15.85
C ASN A 219 12.98 -2.94 14.47
N ILE A 220 12.04 -3.86 14.37
CA ILE A 220 11.25 -4.07 13.15
C ILE A 220 10.38 -2.83 12.89
N GLU A 221 10.38 -2.33 11.66
CA GLU A 221 9.47 -1.28 11.21
C GLU A 221 8.43 -1.81 10.23
N GLU A 222 8.84 -2.29 9.07
CA GLU A 222 7.93 -2.74 8.03
C GLU A 222 8.43 -4.02 7.34
N VAL A 223 7.52 -4.70 6.64
CA VAL A 223 7.79 -5.90 5.85
C VAL A 223 7.52 -5.58 4.38
N GLY A 224 8.58 -5.36 3.61
CA GLY A 224 8.48 -4.87 2.25
C GLY A 224 7.67 -3.58 2.17
N SER A 225 6.56 -3.63 1.45
CA SER A 225 5.59 -2.52 1.32
C SER A 225 4.37 -2.63 2.25
N ALA A 226 4.44 -3.49 3.27
CA ALA A 226 3.37 -3.79 4.22
C ALA A 226 3.82 -3.56 5.68
N ASN A 227 2.86 -3.42 6.59
CA ASN A 227 3.16 -3.28 8.01
C ASN A 227 3.30 -4.65 8.68
N PHE A 228 4.21 -4.77 9.63
CA PHE A 228 4.37 -5.94 10.49
C PHE A 228 3.30 -5.98 11.59
N PHE A 229 2.86 -7.17 11.95
CA PHE A 229 2.21 -7.47 13.22
C PHE A 229 2.60 -8.87 13.71
N GLY A 230 2.51 -9.10 15.00
CA GLY A 230 2.72 -10.40 15.61
C GLY A 230 1.71 -10.69 16.70
N ILE A 231 1.50 -11.98 16.97
CA ILE A 231 0.72 -12.48 18.12
C ILE A 231 1.70 -13.14 19.07
N THR A 232 1.81 -12.60 20.27
CA THR A 232 2.71 -13.16 21.29
C THR A 232 2.23 -14.52 21.81
N ASN A 233 3.11 -15.24 22.49
CA ASN A 233 2.76 -16.49 23.17
C ASN A 233 1.60 -16.31 24.18
N ASP A 234 1.45 -15.11 24.75
CA ASP A 234 0.39 -14.73 25.69
C ASP A 234 -0.86 -14.16 25.00
N ASN A 235 -1.01 -14.32 23.69
CA ASN A 235 -2.15 -13.81 22.90
C ASN A 235 -2.28 -12.28 22.84
N VAL A 236 -1.21 -11.53 22.95
CA VAL A 236 -1.21 -10.08 22.72
C VAL A 236 -0.96 -9.79 21.25
N PHE A 237 -1.79 -8.93 20.64
CA PHE A 237 -1.56 -8.41 19.29
C PHE A 237 -0.58 -7.25 19.36
N VAL A 238 0.58 -7.40 18.74
CA VAL A 238 1.67 -6.41 18.76
C VAL A 238 1.96 -5.91 17.35
N THR A 239 2.17 -4.61 17.18
CA THR A 239 2.67 -4.02 15.95
C THR A 239 3.68 -2.91 16.24
N PRO A 240 4.68 -2.70 15.38
CA PRO A 240 5.68 -1.66 15.59
C PRO A 240 5.08 -0.25 15.60
N LYS A 241 5.67 0.61 16.43
CA LYS A 241 5.39 2.04 16.50
C LYS A 241 6.66 2.82 16.24
N SER A 242 6.70 3.57 15.15
CA SER A 242 7.82 4.45 14.80
C SER A 242 7.30 5.63 13.97
N PRO A 243 7.95 6.80 14.02
CA PRO A 243 7.61 7.93 13.16
C PRO A 243 7.93 7.69 11.68
N SER A 244 8.69 6.66 11.34
CA SER A 244 9.07 6.28 9.98
C SER A 244 8.09 5.30 9.32
N ILE A 245 7.17 4.72 10.08
CA ILE A 245 6.21 3.72 9.58
C ILE A 245 5.02 4.41 8.91
N LEU A 246 4.62 3.90 7.72
CA LEU A 246 3.42 4.37 7.05
C LEU A 246 2.16 4.04 7.88
N PRO A 247 1.30 5.04 8.21
CA PRO A 247 0.04 4.80 8.91
C PRO A 247 -0.93 3.97 8.07
N SER A 248 -0.94 2.66 8.28
CA SER A 248 -1.75 1.72 7.51
C SER A 248 -3.21 1.73 7.93
N ILE A 249 -4.11 1.81 6.95
CA ILE A 249 -5.55 1.68 7.15
C ILE A 249 -5.90 0.24 7.54
N THR A 250 -5.24 -0.74 6.94
CA THR A 250 -5.41 -2.16 7.28
C THR A 250 -4.93 -2.44 8.71
N LYS A 251 -3.72 -1.98 9.10
CA LYS A 251 -3.21 -2.12 10.47
C LYS A 251 -4.20 -1.56 11.51
N ARG A 252 -4.69 -0.33 11.31
CA ARG A 252 -5.69 0.26 12.22
C ARG A 252 -6.99 -0.54 12.29
N SER A 253 -7.39 -1.17 11.20
CA SER A 253 -8.57 -2.04 11.19
C SER A 253 -8.31 -3.34 11.92
N LEU A 254 -7.12 -3.94 11.80
CA LEU A 254 -6.74 -5.15 12.53
C LEU A 254 -6.64 -4.88 14.04
N LEU A 255 -6.04 -3.76 14.47
CA LEU A 255 -6.01 -3.35 15.88
C LEU A 255 -7.43 -3.25 16.47
N TYR A 256 -8.36 -2.63 15.72
CA TYR A 256 -9.75 -2.54 16.12
C TYR A 256 -10.41 -3.93 16.21
N LEU A 257 -10.23 -4.78 15.21
CA LEU A 257 -10.80 -6.13 15.18
C LEU A 257 -10.22 -7.01 16.32
N ALA A 258 -8.91 -6.97 16.53
CA ALA A 258 -8.26 -7.71 17.61
C ALA A 258 -8.83 -7.32 18.99
N LYS A 259 -8.92 -6.01 19.23
CA LYS A 259 -9.43 -5.49 20.52
C LYS A 259 -10.92 -5.73 20.71
N GLU A 260 -11.76 -5.32 19.74
CA GLU A 260 -13.21 -5.25 19.92
C GLU A 260 -13.91 -6.59 19.63
N TYR A 261 -13.42 -7.38 18.69
CA TYR A 261 -14.05 -8.63 18.29
C TYR A 261 -13.35 -9.86 18.87
N LEU A 262 -12.01 -9.89 18.83
CA LEU A 262 -11.26 -11.04 19.37
C LEU A 262 -10.94 -10.90 20.86
N LYS A 263 -11.21 -9.72 21.46
CA LYS A 263 -10.95 -9.41 22.87
C LYS A 263 -9.49 -9.60 23.29
N MET A 264 -8.59 -9.41 22.35
CA MET A 264 -7.15 -9.47 22.58
C MET A 264 -6.66 -8.15 23.18
N GLU A 265 -5.63 -8.22 24.01
CA GLU A 265 -4.81 -7.05 24.30
C GLU A 265 -4.08 -6.61 23.02
N VAL A 266 -3.98 -5.30 22.79
CA VAL A 266 -3.28 -4.73 21.64
C VAL A 266 -2.22 -3.75 22.08
N GLN A 267 -1.02 -3.87 21.51
CA GLN A 267 0.12 -3.02 21.83
C GLN A 267 0.75 -2.45 20.54
N GLU A 268 0.95 -1.14 20.51
CA GLU A 268 1.82 -0.48 19.54
C GLU A 268 3.10 -0.08 20.28
N ARG A 269 4.22 -0.77 20.01
CA ARG A 269 5.49 -0.61 20.72
C ARG A 269 6.68 -0.89 19.81
N ASP A 270 7.88 -0.66 20.31
CA ASP A 270 9.09 -1.17 19.68
C ASP A 270 9.07 -2.71 19.66
N VAL A 271 9.55 -3.29 18.55
CA VAL A 271 9.62 -4.74 18.34
C VAL A 271 11.06 -5.10 18.00
N PRO A 272 11.91 -5.36 19.01
CA PRO A 272 13.29 -5.72 18.76
C PRO A 272 13.41 -7.02 17.96
N ILE A 273 14.26 -7.02 16.92
CA ILE A 273 14.43 -8.17 16.03
C ILE A 273 14.92 -9.42 16.75
N ASN A 274 15.67 -9.24 17.83
CA ASN A 274 16.18 -10.35 18.66
C ASN A 274 15.11 -10.97 19.56
N THR A 275 13.89 -10.42 19.64
CA THR A 275 12.76 -10.95 20.44
C THR A 275 11.75 -11.73 19.61
N LEU A 276 12.07 -12.16 18.39
CA LEU A 276 11.14 -12.90 17.51
C LEU A 276 10.53 -14.15 18.18
N SER A 277 11.22 -14.76 19.15
CA SER A 277 10.74 -15.92 19.91
C SER A 277 9.56 -15.62 20.84
N GLU A 278 9.26 -14.35 21.10
CA GLU A 278 8.05 -13.97 21.86
C GLU A 278 6.76 -14.18 21.06
N PHE A 279 6.88 -14.27 19.72
CA PHE A 279 5.74 -14.38 18.82
C PHE A 279 5.50 -15.84 18.40
N LYS A 280 4.28 -16.33 18.61
CA LYS A 280 3.82 -17.60 18.05
C LYS A 280 3.35 -17.45 16.59
N GLU A 281 2.87 -16.27 16.21
CA GLU A 281 2.44 -15.94 14.86
C GLU A 281 2.95 -14.56 14.46
N ALA A 282 3.24 -14.39 13.18
CA ALA A 282 3.56 -13.10 12.60
C ALA A 282 2.89 -12.93 11.23
N GLY A 283 2.63 -11.69 10.85
CA GLY A 283 2.02 -11.37 9.58
C GLY A 283 2.40 -9.99 9.05
N ALA A 284 2.26 -9.86 7.74
CA ALA A 284 2.32 -8.59 7.04
C ALA A 284 0.91 -8.14 6.64
N CYS A 285 0.60 -6.86 6.76
CA CYS A 285 -0.72 -6.34 6.41
C CYS A 285 -0.66 -5.03 5.62
N GLY A 286 -1.58 -4.89 4.67
CA GLY A 286 -1.70 -3.69 3.82
C GLY A 286 -2.79 -3.85 2.78
N THR A 287 -3.08 -2.80 2.01
CA THR A 287 -4.15 -2.86 0.99
C THR A 287 -3.86 -3.91 -0.09
N ALA A 288 -2.62 -4.04 -0.53
CA ALA A 288 -2.22 -5.02 -1.55
C ALA A 288 -2.17 -6.44 -0.97
N ALA A 289 -1.41 -6.62 0.10
CA ALA A 289 -1.19 -7.89 0.77
C ALA A 289 -2.43 -8.41 1.54
N VAL A 290 -3.35 -7.53 1.94
CA VAL A 290 -4.46 -7.76 2.88
C VAL A 290 -3.89 -8.25 4.21
N ILE A 291 -3.80 -9.54 4.42
CA ILE A 291 -3.06 -10.21 5.49
C ILE A 291 -2.24 -11.32 4.82
N THR A 292 -0.95 -11.35 5.08
CA THR A 292 -0.04 -12.39 4.60
C THR A 292 0.66 -13.00 5.81
N PRO A 293 0.46 -14.27 6.09
CA PRO A 293 1.17 -14.96 7.16
C PRO A 293 2.68 -15.00 6.89
N ILE A 294 3.49 -14.71 7.89
CA ILE A 294 4.93 -14.85 7.86
C ILE A 294 5.29 -16.23 8.41
N GLY A 295 5.92 -17.08 7.57
CA GLY A 295 6.38 -18.40 7.97
C GLY A 295 7.67 -18.36 8.78
N GLY A 296 8.55 -17.42 8.45
CA GLY A 296 9.79 -17.18 9.17
C GLY A 296 10.49 -15.92 8.72
N ILE A 297 11.39 -15.42 9.55
CA ILE A 297 12.26 -14.28 9.28
C ILE A 297 13.72 -14.72 9.45
N ALA A 298 14.51 -14.56 8.40
CA ALA A 298 15.96 -14.79 8.45
C ALA A 298 16.65 -13.55 9.01
N TYR A 299 17.42 -13.74 10.07
CA TYR A 299 18.20 -12.72 10.73
C TYR A 299 19.50 -13.31 11.26
N ASN A 300 20.63 -12.65 11.02
CA ASN A 300 21.98 -13.11 11.40
C ASN A 300 22.26 -14.58 11.00
N GLY A 301 21.92 -14.92 9.74
CA GLY A 301 22.15 -16.27 9.17
C GLY A 301 21.24 -17.37 9.72
N LYS A 302 20.25 -17.04 10.54
CA LYS A 302 19.30 -17.99 11.14
C LYS A 302 17.88 -17.67 10.75
N LEU A 303 17.13 -18.67 10.28
CA LEU A 303 15.69 -18.56 10.04
C LEU A 303 14.92 -18.78 11.36
N HIS A 304 14.26 -17.75 11.85
CA HIS A 304 13.31 -17.81 12.95
C HIS A 304 11.93 -18.18 12.39
N VAL A 305 11.44 -19.38 12.70
CA VAL A 305 10.18 -19.91 12.19
C VAL A 305 9.06 -19.69 13.21
N PHE A 306 7.93 -19.16 12.76
CA PHE A 306 6.70 -19.02 13.57
C PHE A 306 5.87 -20.31 13.49
N HIS A 307 5.14 -20.63 14.57
CA HIS A 307 4.32 -21.83 14.62
C HIS A 307 3.22 -21.80 13.55
N ARG A 308 3.02 -22.98 12.88
CA ARG A 308 2.06 -23.13 11.77
C ARG A 308 0.67 -23.57 12.23
N ASP A 309 0.25 -23.25 13.46
CA ASP A 309 -1.09 -23.67 13.87
C ASP A 309 -2.15 -22.79 13.23
N ARG A 310 -2.84 -23.37 12.20
CA ARG A 310 -3.79 -22.69 11.32
C ARG A 310 -5.09 -22.25 11.99
N LYS A 311 -5.22 -22.38 13.31
CA LYS A 311 -6.52 -22.20 13.99
C LYS A 311 -6.73 -20.85 14.63
N SER A 312 -5.73 -19.98 14.70
CA SER A 312 -5.81 -18.84 15.62
C SER A 312 -6.09 -17.47 15.04
N VAL A 313 -5.78 -17.10 13.80
CA VAL A 313 -5.93 -15.68 13.37
C VAL A 313 -6.43 -15.47 11.94
N VAL A 314 -6.61 -16.47 11.13
CA VAL A 314 -7.08 -16.24 9.75
C VAL A 314 -8.43 -16.87 9.50
#